data_db36fa04ca5fca52906b9ebc5dd503d7
#
_entry.id   db36fa04ca5fca52906b9ebc5dd503d7
#
_cell.length_a   1.000
_cell.length_b   1.000
_cell.length_c   1.000
_cell.angle_alpha   90.00
_cell.angle_beta   90.00
_cell.angle_gamma   90.00
#
_symmetry.space_group_name_H-M   'P 1'
#
loop_
_entity.id
_entity.type
_entity.pdbx_description
1 polymer ?
#
loop_
_entity_poly.entity_id
_entity_poly.type
_entity_poly.pdbx_seq_one_letter_code
_entity_poly.pdbx_strand_id
1 'polypeptide(L)'
;MILVNLLYLVLALILGILAFVLKKKHTSFPDFRVGYHHRKLMESAQKWEYANRITGNLCALFAAVALILAIVLLVVKIEGRLALLLFFFFSFLSVAAILALPVLLSKKLD
;
A
#
# COMPACT_ATOMS: atom_id res chain seq x y z
N MET A 1 20.49 13.36 -1.44
CA MET A 1 20.06 12.16 -2.19
C MET A 1 19.95 10.91 -1.32
N ILE A 2 20.94 10.66 -0.46
CA ILE A 2 20.90 9.49 0.42
C ILE A 2 19.65 9.50 1.31
N LEU A 3 19.29 10.68 1.84
CA LEU A 3 18.09 10.80 2.68
C LEU A 3 16.82 10.40 1.94
N VAL A 4 16.68 10.86 0.68
CA VAL A 4 15.49 10.54 -0.13
C VAL A 4 15.44 9.04 -0.43
N ASN A 5 16.59 8.42 -0.76
CA ASN A 5 16.66 6.98 -0.97
C ASN A 5 16.23 6.22 0.28
N LEU A 6 16.66 6.67 1.46
CA LEU A 6 16.25 6.05 2.72
C LEU A 6 14.75 6.18 2.95
N LEU A 7 14.15 7.32 2.57
CA LEU A 7 12.70 7.51 2.67
C LEU A 7 11.95 6.49 1.80
N TYR A 8 12.40 6.25 0.56
CA TYR A 8 11.78 5.26 -0.30
C TYR A 8 11.94 3.84 0.25
N LEU A 9 13.12 3.53 0.82
CA LEU A 9 13.36 2.21 1.41
C LEU A 9 12.48 1.98 2.64
N VAL A 10 12.31 3.00 3.48
CA VAL A 10 11.42 2.93 4.64
C VAL A 10 9.98 2.74 4.19
N LEU A 11 9.54 3.49 3.17
CA LEU A 11 8.21 3.34 2.61
C LEU A 11 8.00 1.93 2.07
N ALA A 12 8.97 1.39 1.33
CA ALA A 12 8.89 0.03 0.81
C ALA A 12 8.77 -1.00 1.95
N LEU A 13 9.52 -0.82 3.02
CA LEU A 13 9.47 -1.70 4.17
C LEU A 13 8.11 -1.66 4.86
N ILE A 14 7.57 -0.46 5.09
CA ILE A 14 6.27 -0.28 5.71
C ILE A 14 5.17 -0.94 4.85
N LEU A 15 5.18 -0.67 3.54
CA LEU A 15 4.19 -1.25 2.63
C LEU A 15 4.33 -2.76 2.55
N GLY A 16 5.57 -3.28 2.58
CA GLY A 16 5.81 -4.73 2.58
C GLY A 16 5.26 -5.40 3.82
N ILE A 17 5.45 -4.78 4.99
CA ILE A 17 4.92 -5.29 6.25
C ILE A 17 3.39 -5.26 6.21
N LEU A 18 2.80 -4.16 5.74
CA LEU A 18 1.34 -4.06 5.61
C LEU A 18 0.79 -5.11 4.64
N ALA A 19 1.48 -5.35 3.54
CA ALA A 19 1.07 -6.39 2.59
C ALA A 19 1.01 -7.76 3.25
N PHE A 20 2.04 -8.10 4.02
CA PHE A 20 2.10 -9.37 4.73
C PHE A 20 0.97 -9.48 5.76
N VAL A 21 0.80 -8.44 6.59
CA VAL A 21 -0.22 -8.42 7.64
C VAL A 21 -1.61 -8.56 7.04
N LEU A 22 -1.91 -7.79 6.00
CA LEU A 22 -3.25 -7.79 5.40
C LEU A 22 -3.56 -9.08 4.67
N LYS A 23 -2.57 -9.73 4.06
CA LYS A 23 -2.79 -10.99 3.34
C LYS A 23 -2.79 -12.21 4.24
N LYS A 24 -1.88 -12.25 5.23
CA LYS A 24 -1.62 -13.47 6.01
C LYS A 24 -2.09 -13.39 7.45
N LYS A 25 -2.18 -12.18 8.02
CA LYS A 25 -2.43 -11.99 9.45
C LYS A 25 -3.71 -11.23 9.75
N HIS A 26 -4.51 -10.88 8.74
CA HIS A 26 -5.80 -10.26 9.03
C HIS A 26 -6.71 -11.26 9.76
N THR A 27 -7.55 -10.74 10.66
CA THR A 27 -8.48 -11.59 11.41
C THR A 27 -9.63 -12.05 10.53
N SER A 28 -10.18 -13.22 10.83
CA SER A 28 -11.32 -13.77 10.08
C SER A 28 -12.62 -13.08 10.48
N PHE A 29 -13.49 -12.85 9.50
CA PHE A 29 -14.82 -12.29 9.74
C PHE A 29 -15.57 -13.14 10.78
N PRO A 30 -16.28 -12.57 11.75
CA PRO A 30 -16.56 -11.15 11.99
C PRO A 30 -15.58 -10.45 12.95
N ASP A 31 -14.38 -10.96 13.14
CA ASP A 31 -13.37 -10.33 13.98
C ASP A 31 -12.61 -9.28 13.15
N PHE A 32 -12.76 -8.00 13.49
CA PHE A 32 -12.18 -6.90 12.72
C PHE A 32 -10.95 -6.28 13.36
N ARG A 33 -10.28 -7.01 14.26
CA ARG A 33 -9.12 -6.45 14.98
C ARG A 33 -7.95 -6.13 14.06
N VAL A 34 -7.71 -6.98 13.06
CA VAL A 34 -6.59 -6.78 12.13
C VAL A 34 -7.11 -6.86 10.70
N GLY A 35 -6.88 -5.80 9.93
CA GLY A 35 -7.24 -5.76 8.53
C GLY A 35 -7.67 -4.38 8.06
N TYR A 36 -8.10 -4.29 6.82
CA TYR A 36 -8.57 -3.07 6.20
C TYR A 36 -9.97 -2.73 6.72
N HIS A 37 -10.09 -1.61 7.43
CA HIS A 37 -11.35 -1.22 8.07
C HIS A 37 -12.11 -0.21 7.19
N HIS A 38 -13.21 -0.67 6.63
CA HIS A 38 -14.16 0.19 5.93
C HIS A 38 -15.56 -0.38 6.14
N ARG A 39 -16.50 0.48 6.52
CA ARG A 39 -17.83 0.06 6.92
C ARG A 39 -18.50 -0.89 5.91
N LYS A 40 -18.47 -0.52 4.62
CA LYS A 40 -19.09 -1.34 3.57
C LYS A 40 -18.44 -2.71 3.43
N LEU A 41 -17.14 -2.79 3.67
CA LEU A 41 -16.37 -4.02 3.51
C LEU A 41 -16.48 -4.93 4.73
N MET A 42 -17.01 -4.42 5.84
CA MET A 42 -17.24 -5.19 7.06
C MET A 42 -18.63 -5.80 7.11
N GLU A 43 -19.44 -5.63 6.07
CA GLU A 43 -20.83 -6.11 6.05
C GLU A 43 -20.94 -7.62 5.81
N SER A 44 -19.96 -8.24 5.18
CA SER A 44 -19.99 -9.67 4.89
C SER A 44 -18.58 -10.26 4.91
N ALA A 45 -18.51 -11.59 5.12
CA ALA A 45 -17.25 -12.31 5.10
C ALA A 45 -16.57 -12.19 3.74
N GLN A 46 -17.33 -12.27 2.65
CA GLN A 46 -16.81 -12.18 1.30
C GLN A 46 -16.15 -10.83 1.05
N LYS A 47 -16.81 -9.74 1.44
CA LYS A 47 -16.28 -8.39 1.27
C LYS A 47 -15.04 -8.16 2.14
N TRP A 48 -15.06 -8.63 3.39
CA TRP A 48 -13.94 -8.51 4.30
C TRP A 48 -12.68 -9.20 3.75
N GLU A 49 -12.83 -10.46 3.35
CA GLU A 49 -11.70 -11.23 2.81
C GLU A 49 -11.20 -10.65 1.49
N TYR A 50 -12.12 -10.23 0.61
CA TYR A 50 -11.76 -9.62 -0.66
C TYR A 50 -10.98 -8.32 -0.44
N ALA A 51 -11.46 -7.46 0.47
CA ALA A 51 -10.81 -6.19 0.76
C ALA A 51 -9.39 -6.37 1.30
N ASN A 52 -9.21 -7.30 2.23
CA ASN A 52 -7.89 -7.56 2.82
C ASN A 52 -6.93 -8.13 1.78
N ARG A 53 -7.41 -9.02 0.92
CA ARG A 53 -6.58 -9.59 -0.15
C ARG A 53 -6.15 -8.51 -1.16
N ILE A 54 -7.09 -7.68 -1.62
CA ILE A 54 -6.79 -6.63 -2.60
C ILE A 54 -5.89 -5.56 -1.98
N THR A 55 -6.15 -5.15 -0.75
CA THR A 55 -5.33 -4.15 -0.07
C THR A 55 -3.91 -4.67 0.12
N GLY A 56 -3.77 -5.94 0.51
CA GLY A 56 -2.45 -6.58 0.64
C GLY A 56 -1.71 -6.62 -0.70
N ASN A 57 -2.41 -6.95 -1.79
CA ASN A 57 -1.81 -6.96 -3.12
C ASN A 57 -1.36 -5.56 -3.55
N LEU A 58 -2.17 -4.53 -3.27
CA LEU A 58 -1.80 -3.15 -3.57
C LEU A 58 -0.58 -2.70 -2.77
N CYS A 59 -0.53 -3.03 -1.48
CA CYS A 59 0.63 -2.71 -0.65
C CYS A 59 1.89 -3.38 -1.19
N ALA A 60 1.79 -4.66 -1.60
CA ALA A 60 2.92 -5.38 -2.18
C ALA A 60 3.39 -4.73 -3.48
N LEU A 61 2.44 -4.34 -4.36
CA LEU A 61 2.76 -3.67 -5.62
C LEU A 61 3.48 -2.35 -5.37
N PHE A 62 2.94 -1.51 -4.50
CA PHE A 62 3.56 -0.22 -4.21
C PHE A 62 4.87 -0.36 -3.46
N ALA A 63 5.03 -1.41 -2.62
CA ALA A 63 6.31 -1.71 -1.99
C ALA A 63 7.38 -2.02 -3.03
N ALA A 64 7.04 -2.84 -4.04
CA ALA A 64 7.96 -3.17 -5.12
C ALA A 64 8.32 -1.93 -5.93
N VAL A 65 7.35 -1.09 -6.26
CA VAL A 65 7.59 0.15 -7.01
C VAL A 65 8.48 1.10 -6.20
N ALA A 66 8.23 1.24 -4.90
CA ALA A 66 9.05 2.09 -4.02
C ALA A 66 10.51 1.60 -3.99
N LEU A 67 10.71 0.29 -3.92
CA LEU A 67 12.05 -0.29 -3.93
C LEU A 67 12.76 -0.02 -5.26
N ILE A 68 12.05 -0.18 -6.39
CA ILE A 68 12.59 0.12 -7.72
C ILE A 68 12.97 1.59 -7.82
N LEU A 69 12.12 2.49 -7.33
CA LEU A 69 12.42 3.92 -7.35
C LEU A 69 13.64 4.26 -6.50
N ALA A 70 13.80 3.60 -5.34
CA ALA A 70 14.98 3.79 -4.52
C ALA A 70 16.26 3.42 -5.28
N ILE A 71 16.23 2.30 -6.00
CA ILE A 71 17.37 1.83 -6.80
C ILE A 71 17.63 2.78 -7.97
N VAL A 72 16.59 3.19 -8.68
CA VAL A 72 16.73 4.10 -9.83
C VAL A 72 17.37 5.42 -9.39
N LEU A 73 16.97 5.95 -8.23
CA LEU A 73 17.52 7.21 -7.73
C LEU A 73 18.98 7.09 -7.30
N LEU A 74 19.47 5.88 -7.02
CA LEU A 74 20.90 5.67 -6.78
C LEU A 74 21.71 5.74 -8.06
N VAL A 75 21.15 5.29 -9.18
CA VAL A 75 21.82 5.22 -10.47
C VAL A 75 21.67 6.54 -11.23
N VAL A 76 20.47 7.11 -11.26
CA VAL A 76 20.17 8.36 -11.96
C VAL A 76 20.35 9.52 -10.99
N LYS A 77 21.23 10.44 -11.34
CA LYS A 77 21.48 11.63 -10.51
C LYS A 77 20.40 12.67 -10.78
N ILE A 78 19.36 12.65 -9.95
CA ILE A 78 18.27 13.61 -10.01
C ILE A 78 18.45 14.63 -8.88
N GLU A 79 18.08 15.90 -9.15
CA GLU A 79 18.10 16.94 -8.13
C GLU A 79 17.31 16.49 -6.89
N GLY A 80 17.86 16.71 -5.69
CA GLY A 80 17.25 16.27 -4.45
C GLY A 80 15.85 16.82 -4.24
N ARG A 81 15.60 18.07 -4.64
CA ARG A 81 14.27 18.68 -4.53
C ARG A 81 13.25 17.93 -5.39
N LEU A 82 13.64 17.62 -6.62
CA LEU A 82 12.76 16.87 -7.54
C LEU A 82 12.48 15.47 -7.01
N ALA A 83 13.51 14.79 -6.51
CA ALA A 83 13.35 13.45 -5.93
C ALA A 83 12.41 13.47 -4.74
N LEU A 84 12.49 14.50 -3.88
CA LEU A 84 11.62 14.65 -2.72
C LEU A 84 10.18 14.93 -3.14
N LEU A 85 9.97 15.76 -4.16
CA LEU A 85 8.63 16.02 -4.68
C LEU A 85 8.02 14.74 -5.27
N LEU A 86 8.81 13.95 -5.99
CA LEU A 86 8.36 12.66 -6.51
C LEU A 86 7.98 11.71 -5.38
N PHE A 87 8.74 11.73 -4.27
CA PHE A 87 8.43 10.90 -3.11
C PHE A 87 7.07 11.28 -2.52
N PHE A 88 6.79 12.56 -2.31
CA PHE A 88 5.52 12.99 -1.77
C PHE A 88 4.36 12.65 -2.71
N PHE A 89 4.55 12.87 -4.01
CA PHE A 89 3.54 12.54 -5.01
C PHE A 89 3.24 11.03 -5.00
N PHE A 90 4.29 10.22 -5.02
CA PHE A 90 4.17 8.76 -5.02
C PHE A 90 3.48 8.28 -3.74
N SER A 91 3.88 8.82 -2.58
CA SER A 91 3.29 8.43 -1.29
C SER A 91 1.81 8.77 -1.24
N PHE A 92 1.43 9.97 -1.68
CA PHE A 92 0.03 10.39 -1.72
C PHE A 92 -0.78 9.47 -2.64
N LEU A 93 -0.26 9.21 -3.83
CA LEU A 93 -0.94 8.35 -4.80
C LEU A 93 -1.12 6.92 -4.26
N SER A 94 -0.08 6.39 -3.61
CA SER A 94 -0.12 5.05 -3.03
C SER A 94 -1.18 4.95 -1.94
N VAL A 95 -1.20 5.91 -1.01
CA VAL A 95 -2.17 5.91 0.09
C VAL A 95 -3.58 6.04 -0.46
N ALA A 96 -3.79 6.96 -1.40
CA ALA A 96 -5.11 7.15 -1.99
C ALA A 96 -5.60 5.87 -2.68
N ALA A 97 -4.74 5.20 -3.44
CA ALA A 97 -5.09 3.96 -4.13
C ALA A 97 -5.40 2.84 -3.13
N ILE A 98 -4.57 2.69 -2.09
CA ILE A 98 -4.74 1.63 -1.09
C ILE A 98 -6.06 1.82 -0.33
N LEU A 99 -6.45 3.05 -0.05
CA LEU A 99 -7.69 3.34 0.67
C LEU A 99 -8.93 3.28 -0.23
N ALA A 100 -8.82 3.67 -1.48
CA ALA A 100 -9.96 3.82 -2.38
C ALA A 100 -10.26 2.57 -3.21
N LEU A 101 -9.23 1.92 -3.76
CA LEU A 101 -9.45 0.82 -4.71
C LEU A 101 -10.17 -0.39 -4.12
N PRO A 102 -9.91 -0.83 -2.88
CA PRO A 102 -10.67 -1.95 -2.31
C PRO A 102 -12.17 -1.67 -2.26
N VAL A 103 -12.56 -0.43 -1.94
CA VAL A 103 -13.98 -0.04 -1.89
C VAL A 103 -14.57 -0.07 -3.30
N LEU A 104 -13.87 0.52 -4.27
CA LEU A 104 -14.35 0.56 -5.66
C LEU A 104 -14.46 -0.82 -6.27
N LEU A 105 -13.45 -1.66 -6.05
CA LEU A 105 -13.43 -3.01 -6.61
C LEU A 105 -14.45 -3.93 -5.94
N SER A 106 -14.76 -3.70 -4.66
CA SER A 106 -15.72 -4.51 -3.93
C SER A 106 -17.14 -4.36 -4.46
N LYS A 107 -17.42 -3.33 -5.25
CA LYS A 107 -18.73 -3.14 -5.87
C LYS A 107 -19.12 -4.31 -6.78
N LYS A 108 -18.13 -5.08 -7.26
CA LYS A 108 -18.38 -6.28 -8.04
C LYS A 108 -19.07 -7.38 -7.23
N LEU A 109 -19.00 -7.28 -5.91
CA LEU A 109 -19.57 -8.28 -5.00
C LEU A 109 -21.00 -7.94 -4.56
N ASP A 110 -21.51 -6.79 -4.95
CA ASP A 110 -22.87 -6.34 -4.60
C ASP A 110 -23.95 -6.92 -5.52
#